data_affeaec256cd888854198998e8666e11
#
_entry.id   affeaec256cd888854198998e8666e11
#
_cell.length_a   1.000
_cell.length_b   1.000
_cell.length_c   1.000
_cell.angle_alpha   90.00
_cell.angle_beta   90.00
_cell.angle_gamma   90.00
#
_symmetry.space_group_name_H-M   'P 1'
#
loop_
_entity.id
_entity.type
_entity.pdbx_description
1 polymer ?
#
loop_
_entity_poly.entity_id
_entity_poly.type
_entity_poly.pdbx_seq_one_letter_code
_entity_poly.pdbx_strand_id
1 'polypeptide(L)'
;IGWFGAEVRYVRKYAEMYVDASCDALVIAPPSAATLVPSVADAYAGAVARATRDVAEKRDVILHVASNGGFIFGGTMMLRENMTLFDRVRGVVFDCAPGDLRPDIIARAMTAVVRGASATNAPAPRVLDALAATLLETKYIQDRLRIIDEAWGKVDGASMPADDASLMNCPTMFIYSEADVLISPREIESFARTREKKTGREVKMRKFDTAAHCEIGRDHYVEYKAHVRDFVSSIFD
;
A
#
# COMPACT_ATOMS: atom_id res chain seq x y z
N ILE A 1 -0.32 6.90 1.50
CA ILE A 1 0.10 6.66 0.09
C ILE A 1 -1.10 6.14 -0.67
N GLY A 2 -1.51 6.85 -1.73
CA GLY A 2 -2.67 6.51 -2.55
C GLY A 2 -2.42 5.33 -3.51
N TRP A 3 -3.52 4.84 -4.09
CA TRP A 3 -3.54 3.75 -5.07
C TRP A 3 -3.09 4.18 -6.47
N PHE A 4 -2.95 3.23 -7.37
CA PHE A 4 -2.61 3.48 -8.77
C PHE A 4 -3.65 4.39 -9.45
N GLY A 5 -3.20 5.54 -9.97
CA GLY A 5 -4.08 6.55 -10.55
C GLY A 5 -4.88 7.39 -9.56
N ALA A 6 -4.56 7.32 -8.27
CA ALA A 6 -5.24 8.12 -7.25
C ALA A 6 -5.05 9.63 -7.48
N GLU A 7 -6.15 10.37 -7.41
CA GLU A 7 -6.09 11.82 -7.36
C GLU A 7 -5.95 12.32 -5.92
N VAL A 8 -5.14 13.36 -5.71
CA VAL A 8 -4.88 13.96 -4.39
C VAL A 8 -6.16 14.27 -3.62
N ARG A 9 -7.22 14.74 -4.31
CA ARG A 9 -8.50 15.07 -3.67
C ARG A 9 -9.18 13.88 -2.98
N TYR A 10 -9.00 12.66 -3.50
CA TYR A 10 -9.57 11.45 -2.90
C TYR A 10 -8.69 10.95 -1.75
N VAL A 11 -7.37 10.94 -1.93
CA VAL A 11 -6.45 10.51 -0.88
C VAL A 11 -6.52 11.46 0.34
N ARG A 12 -6.79 12.76 0.12
CA ARG A 12 -6.97 13.75 1.19
C ARG A 12 -8.11 13.37 2.15
N LYS A 13 -9.20 12.76 1.65
CA LYS A 13 -10.31 12.32 2.52
C LYS A 13 -9.88 11.27 3.55
N TYR A 14 -8.94 10.41 3.18
CA TYR A 14 -8.34 9.47 4.12
C TYR A 14 -7.44 10.18 5.14
N ALA A 15 -6.71 11.21 4.70
CA ALA A 15 -5.89 12.01 5.59
C ALA A 15 -6.71 12.73 6.67
N GLU A 16 -7.93 13.20 6.35
CA GLU A 16 -8.85 13.84 7.30
C GLU A 16 -9.19 12.94 8.49
N MET A 17 -9.26 11.62 8.29
CA MET A 17 -9.51 10.67 9.37
C MET A 17 -8.39 10.64 10.42
N TYR A 18 -7.15 10.85 9.98
CA TYR A 18 -6.00 10.94 10.86
C TYR A 18 -5.91 12.31 11.57
N VAL A 19 -6.26 13.38 10.87
CA VAL A 19 -6.34 14.73 11.49
C VAL A 19 -7.37 14.73 12.61
N ASP A 20 -8.52 14.07 12.40
CA ASP A 20 -9.54 13.91 13.43
C ASP A 20 -9.08 13.02 14.61
N ALA A 21 -8.04 12.21 14.41
CA ALA A 21 -7.36 11.44 15.44
C ALA A 21 -6.12 12.19 16.03
N SER A 22 -6.06 13.51 15.87
CA SER A 22 -4.98 14.39 16.36
C SER A 22 -3.60 14.13 15.75
N CYS A 23 -3.54 13.56 14.54
CA CYS A 23 -2.33 13.37 13.78
C CYS A 23 -2.15 14.48 12.72
N ASP A 24 -0.92 14.88 12.46
CA ASP A 24 -0.60 15.57 11.22
C ASP A 24 -0.62 14.58 10.06
N ALA A 25 -1.14 14.96 8.89
CA ALA A 25 -1.26 14.05 7.77
C ALA A 25 -0.53 14.55 6.52
N LEU A 26 0.30 13.68 5.94
CA LEU A 26 0.95 13.91 4.66
C LEU A 26 0.30 13.03 3.58
N VAL A 27 -0.17 13.66 2.52
CA VAL A 27 -0.78 12.96 1.38
C VAL A 27 0.25 12.75 0.28
N ILE A 28 0.48 11.49 -0.08
CA ILE A 28 1.32 11.08 -1.21
C ILE A 28 0.42 10.38 -2.23
N ALA A 29 0.23 10.99 -3.40
CA ALA A 29 -0.49 10.41 -4.52
C ALA A 29 0.49 10.22 -5.68
N PRO A 30 1.14 9.06 -5.81
CA PRO A 30 2.11 8.82 -6.87
C PRO A 30 1.44 8.92 -8.24
N PRO A 31 2.06 9.56 -9.22
CA PRO A 31 1.54 9.52 -10.58
C PRO A 31 1.55 8.07 -11.10
N SER A 32 0.58 7.71 -11.94
CA SER A 32 0.47 6.33 -12.48
C SER A 32 1.79 5.83 -13.08
N ALA A 33 2.55 6.71 -13.73
CA ALA A 33 3.86 6.37 -14.26
C ALA A 33 4.86 5.93 -13.17
N ALA A 34 4.75 6.42 -11.94
CA ALA A 34 5.64 6.01 -10.84
C ALA A 34 5.38 4.57 -10.35
N THR A 35 4.23 3.99 -10.68
CA THR A 35 3.98 2.56 -10.39
C THR A 35 4.56 1.65 -11.46
N LEU A 36 4.54 2.09 -12.73
CA LEU A 36 4.90 1.27 -13.88
C LEU A 36 6.32 1.52 -14.40
N VAL A 37 6.84 2.74 -14.22
CA VAL A 37 8.13 3.18 -14.76
C VAL A 37 9.10 3.45 -13.60
N PRO A 38 10.06 2.58 -13.37
CA PRO A 38 10.93 2.65 -12.21
C PRO A 38 11.75 3.94 -12.07
N SER A 39 12.25 4.50 -13.17
CA SER A 39 12.97 5.78 -13.12
C SER A 39 12.08 6.95 -12.66
N VAL A 40 10.78 6.91 -13.02
CA VAL A 40 9.80 7.90 -12.54
C VAL A 40 9.50 7.66 -11.05
N ALA A 41 9.37 6.39 -10.65
CA ALA A 41 9.19 6.03 -9.25
C ALA A 41 10.35 6.55 -8.38
N ASP A 42 11.58 6.33 -8.83
CA ASP A 42 12.79 6.75 -8.12
C ASP A 42 12.88 8.28 -8.01
N ALA A 43 12.63 8.99 -9.09
CA ALA A 43 12.64 10.46 -9.10
C ALA A 43 11.58 11.03 -8.17
N TYR A 44 10.37 10.43 -8.18
CA TYR A 44 9.27 10.86 -7.32
C TYR A 44 9.54 10.51 -5.85
N ALA A 45 10.06 9.31 -5.55
CA ALA A 45 10.46 8.91 -4.21
C ALA A 45 11.52 9.86 -3.63
N GLY A 46 12.53 10.22 -4.42
CA GLY A 46 13.54 11.20 -4.02
C GLY A 46 12.97 12.61 -3.76
N ALA A 47 11.96 13.03 -4.52
CA ALA A 47 11.28 14.30 -4.26
C ALA A 47 10.49 14.25 -2.95
N VAL A 48 9.78 13.15 -2.68
CA VAL A 48 9.07 12.94 -1.41
C VAL A 48 10.05 12.91 -0.24
N ALA A 49 11.17 12.18 -0.35
CA ALA A 49 12.19 12.10 0.69
C ALA A 49 12.72 13.49 1.07
N ARG A 50 13.02 14.32 0.08
CA ARG A 50 13.48 15.71 0.32
C ARG A 50 12.39 16.56 1.00
N ALA A 51 11.15 16.42 0.57
CA ALA A 51 10.03 17.19 1.11
C ALA A 51 9.65 16.78 2.55
N THR A 52 9.97 15.56 2.95
CA THR A 52 9.60 15.00 4.27
C THR A 52 10.73 14.97 5.27
N ARG A 53 11.95 15.35 4.90
CA ARG A 53 13.13 15.22 5.75
C ARG A 53 12.96 15.83 7.14
N ASP A 54 12.54 17.08 7.20
CA ASP A 54 12.41 17.81 8.48
C ASP A 54 11.30 17.24 9.38
N VAL A 55 10.27 16.67 8.77
CA VAL A 55 9.16 16.03 9.50
C VAL A 55 9.60 14.67 10.01
N ALA A 56 10.26 13.89 9.16
CA ALA A 56 10.72 12.53 9.44
C ALA A 56 11.69 12.47 10.64
N GLU A 57 12.53 13.47 10.82
CA GLU A 57 13.49 13.49 11.93
C GLU A 57 12.85 13.67 13.31
N LYS A 58 11.64 14.19 13.39
CA LYS A 58 11.02 14.69 14.65
C LYS A 58 9.72 14.01 15.04
N ARG A 59 9.11 13.25 14.16
CA ARG A 59 7.76 12.70 14.35
C ARG A 59 7.72 11.19 14.21
N ASP A 60 6.98 10.52 15.07
CA ASP A 60 6.57 9.14 14.84
C ASP A 60 5.52 9.08 13.74
N VAL A 61 5.51 8.00 12.97
CA VAL A 61 4.77 7.90 11.72
C VAL A 61 3.85 6.67 11.74
N ILE A 62 2.60 6.85 11.32
CA ILE A 62 1.75 5.77 10.85
C ILE A 62 1.74 5.84 9.33
N LEU A 63 2.04 4.72 8.70
CA LEU A 63 2.04 4.60 7.25
C LEU A 63 0.72 3.98 6.79
N HIS A 64 -0.05 4.72 6.00
CA HIS A 64 -1.27 4.21 5.36
C HIS A 64 -1.01 3.98 3.87
N VAL A 65 -1.21 2.76 3.41
CA VAL A 65 -0.86 2.28 2.08
C VAL A 65 -2.08 1.69 1.40
N ALA A 66 -2.54 2.32 0.34
CA ALA A 66 -3.74 1.89 -0.37
C ALA A 66 -3.40 1.17 -1.68
N SER A 67 -3.95 -0.02 -1.86
CA SER A 67 -3.79 -0.88 -3.04
C SER A 67 -2.35 -1.33 -3.30
N ASN A 68 -2.18 -2.23 -4.26
CA ASN A 68 -0.86 -2.60 -4.78
C ASN A 68 -0.07 -1.40 -5.32
N GLY A 69 -0.73 -0.37 -5.83
CA GLY A 69 -0.06 0.86 -6.26
C GLY A 69 0.68 1.56 -5.12
N GLY A 70 0.02 1.72 -3.99
CA GLY A 70 0.63 2.27 -2.78
C GLY A 70 1.68 1.33 -2.18
N PHE A 71 1.43 0.02 -2.20
CA PHE A 71 2.37 -0.99 -1.72
C PHE A 71 3.69 -0.96 -2.49
N ILE A 72 3.64 -0.98 -3.82
CA ILE A 72 4.82 -0.93 -4.69
C ILE A 72 5.57 0.39 -4.50
N PHE A 73 4.85 1.51 -4.47
CA PHE A 73 5.49 2.81 -4.31
C PHE A 73 6.09 2.99 -2.92
N GLY A 74 5.38 2.55 -1.86
CA GLY A 74 5.89 2.58 -0.49
C GLY A 74 7.17 1.75 -0.34
N GLY A 75 7.19 0.52 -0.87
CA GLY A 75 8.39 -0.31 -0.91
C GLY A 75 9.54 0.33 -1.70
N THR A 76 9.23 1.02 -2.81
CA THR A 76 10.23 1.79 -3.56
C THR A 76 10.86 2.89 -2.72
N MET A 77 10.06 3.63 -1.98
CA MET A 77 10.55 4.69 -1.08
C MET A 77 11.47 4.12 0.01
N MET A 78 11.08 2.98 0.61
CA MET A 78 11.87 2.33 1.66
C MET A 78 13.26 1.93 1.19
N LEU A 79 13.37 1.40 -0.03
CA LEU A 79 14.60 0.81 -0.54
C LEU A 79 15.60 1.83 -1.08
N ARG A 80 15.12 2.95 -1.60
CA ARG A 80 15.96 3.85 -2.40
C ARG A 80 16.60 4.99 -1.64
N GLU A 81 15.99 5.44 -0.57
CA GLU A 81 16.34 6.77 -0.05
C GLU A 81 16.95 6.73 1.35
N ASN A 82 17.23 5.55 1.93
CA ASN A 82 17.65 5.49 3.33
C ASN A 82 16.77 6.43 4.17
N MET A 83 15.45 6.38 3.94
CA MET A 83 14.55 7.38 4.47
C MET A 83 14.42 7.20 5.97
N THR A 84 14.99 8.12 6.71
CA THR A 84 14.81 8.24 8.16
C THR A 84 13.33 8.24 8.57
N LEU A 85 12.43 8.55 7.63
CA LEU A 85 10.98 8.42 7.80
C LEU A 85 10.56 7.00 8.21
N PHE A 86 11.17 5.97 7.63
CA PHE A 86 10.80 4.59 7.91
C PHE A 86 11.31 4.08 9.25
N ASP A 87 12.40 4.64 9.77
CA ASP A 87 12.90 4.37 11.13
C ASP A 87 11.90 4.83 12.20
N ARG A 88 11.00 5.73 11.82
CA ARG A 88 9.99 6.32 12.69
C ARG A 88 8.60 5.69 12.53
N VAL A 89 8.45 4.69 11.67
CA VAL A 89 7.15 4.02 11.49
C VAL A 89 6.83 3.19 12.72
N ARG A 90 5.71 3.50 13.37
CA ARG A 90 5.18 2.84 14.55
C ARG A 90 3.99 1.94 14.25
N GLY A 91 3.39 2.11 13.08
CA GLY A 91 2.28 1.29 12.63
C GLY A 91 2.04 1.41 11.14
N VAL A 92 1.46 0.38 10.54
CA VAL A 92 1.10 0.35 9.12
C VAL A 92 -0.37 -0.02 8.96
N VAL A 93 -1.06 0.72 8.11
CA VAL A 93 -2.40 0.37 7.63
C VAL A 93 -2.31 0.02 6.15
N PHE A 94 -2.69 -1.20 5.80
CA PHE A 94 -2.89 -1.64 4.42
C PHE A 94 -4.38 -1.59 4.09
N ASP A 95 -4.75 -0.80 3.09
CA ASP A 95 -6.11 -0.68 2.58
C ASP A 95 -6.19 -1.38 1.22
N CYS A 96 -6.95 -2.47 1.14
CA CYS A 96 -7.08 -3.31 -0.06
C CYS A 96 -5.69 -3.71 -0.64
N ALA A 97 -4.76 -4.12 0.23
CA ALA A 97 -3.38 -4.46 -0.12
C ALA A 97 -2.76 -5.41 0.92
N PRO A 98 -1.67 -6.11 0.56
CA PRO A 98 -1.23 -6.39 -0.79
C PRO A 98 -1.97 -7.59 -1.41
N GLY A 99 -1.84 -7.73 -2.72
CA GLY A 99 -2.26 -8.93 -3.44
C GLY A 99 -1.31 -9.24 -4.60
N ASP A 100 -1.47 -10.42 -5.19
CA ASP A 100 -0.64 -10.89 -6.27
C ASP A 100 -0.73 -9.99 -7.51
N LEU A 101 0.42 -9.71 -8.09
CA LEU A 101 0.51 -8.95 -9.33
C LEU A 101 0.38 -9.90 -10.53
N ARG A 102 -0.84 -10.04 -11.04
CA ARG A 102 -1.13 -10.82 -12.24
C ARG A 102 -1.44 -9.90 -13.43
N PRO A 103 -1.18 -10.34 -14.67
CA PRO A 103 -1.45 -9.52 -15.86
C PRO A 103 -2.89 -9.00 -15.92
N ASP A 104 -3.87 -9.85 -15.65
CA ASP A 104 -5.30 -9.50 -15.67
C ASP A 104 -5.65 -8.42 -14.63
N ILE A 105 -5.05 -8.47 -13.45
CA ILE A 105 -5.27 -7.47 -12.39
C ILE A 105 -4.67 -6.12 -12.79
N ILE A 106 -3.43 -6.13 -13.32
CA ILE A 106 -2.78 -4.92 -13.79
C ILE A 106 -3.55 -4.29 -14.94
N ALA A 107 -4.00 -5.10 -15.91
CA ALA A 107 -4.77 -4.62 -17.05
C ALA A 107 -6.11 -4.02 -16.63
N ARG A 108 -6.81 -4.61 -15.67
CA ARG A 108 -8.03 -4.03 -15.07
C ARG A 108 -7.73 -2.71 -14.35
N ALA A 109 -6.66 -2.65 -13.55
CA ALA A 109 -6.26 -1.43 -12.87
C ALA A 109 -5.92 -0.30 -13.87
N MET A 110 -5.19 -0.61 -14.95
CA MET A 110 -4.92 0.34 -16.05
C MET A 110 -6.22 0.80 -16.72
N THR A 111 -7.18 -0.11 -16.93
CA THR A 111 -8.49 0.23 -17.50
C THR A 111 -9.28 1.17 -16.60
N ALA A 112 -9.23 0.93 -15.28
CA ALA A 112 -9.90 1.77 -14.29
C ALA A 112 -9.34 3.20 -14.25
N VAL A 113 -8.04 3.37 -14.43
CA VAL A 113 -7.42 4.71 -14.51
C VAL A 113 -7.97 5.52 -15.68
N VAL A 114 -8.24 4.85 -16.81
CA VAL A 114 -8.71 5.53 -18.03
C VAL A 114 -10.24 5.71 -18.04
N ARG A 115 -10.99 4.72 -17.54
CA ARG A 115 -12.46 4.66 -17.67
C ARG A 115 -13.22 4.88 -16.36
N GLY A 116 -12.53 5.00 -15.25
CA GLY A 116 -13.10 5.11 -13.90
C GLY A 116 -13.16 3.78 -13.15
N ALA A 117 -13.28 3.85 -11.84
CA ALA A 117 -13.18 2.71 -10.93
C ALA A 117 -14.19 1.58 -11.23
N SER A 118 -15.40 1.90 -11.69
CA SER A 118 -16.40 0.90 -12.07
C SER A 118 -15.96 -0.05 -13.19
N ALA A 119 -14.96 0.35 -13.99
CA ALA A 119 -14.41 -0.48 -15.06
C ALA A 119 -13.59 -1.68 -14.56
N THR A 120 -13.25 -1.74 -13.26
CA THR A 120 -12.56 -2.90 -12.66
C THR A 120 -13.41 -4.17 -12.70
N ASN A 121 -14.74 -4.04 -12.74
CA ASN A 121 -15.68 -5.17 -12.79
C ASN A 121 -15.78 -5.83 -14.19
N ALA A 122 -15.27 -5.16 -15.22
CA ALA A 122 -15.28 -5.68 -16.59
C ALA A 122 -13.91 -6.27 -16.96
N PRO A 123 -13.88 -7.26 -17.88
CA PRO A 123 -12.63 -7.74 -18.45
C PRO A 123 -11.86 -6.60 -19.11
N ALA A 124 -10.55 -6.57 -18.89
CA ALA A 124 -9.70 -5.60 -19.57
C ALA A 124 -9.59 -5.92 -21.08
N PRO A 125 -9.31 -4.91 -21.92
CA PRO A 125 -8.96 -5.15 -23.31
C PRO A 125 -7.75 -6.09 -23.43
N ARG A 126 -7.81 -7.08 -24.31
CA ARG A 126 -6.72 -8.08 -24.50
C ARG A 126 -5.34 -7.47 -24.76
N VAL A 127 -5.30 -6.30 -25.39
CA VAL A 127 -4.04 -5.57 -25.62
C VAL A 127 -3.40 -5.14 -24.31
N LEU A 128 -4.19 -4.77 -23.30
CA LEU A 128 -3.69 -4.39 -21.99
C LEU A 128 -3.23 -5.62 -21.19
N ASP A 129 -3.92 -6.77 -21.33
CA ASP A 129 -3.45 -8.03 -20.73
C ASP A 129 -2.08 -8.43 -21.29
N ALA A 130 -1.91 -8.38 -22.61
CA ALA A 130 -0.65 -8.68 -23.27
C ALA A 130 0.47 -7.71 -22.86
N LEU A 131 0.16 -6.41 -22.76
CA LEU A 131 1.11 -5.40 -22.29
C LEU A 131 1.50 -5.65 -20.83
N ALA A 132 0.54 -5.93 -19.95
CA ALA A 132 0.79 -6.22 -18.55
C ALA A 132 1.63 -7.49 -18.38
N ALA A 133 1.35 -8.55 -19.14
CA ALA A 133 2.15 -9.77 -19.14
C ALA A 133 3.61 -9.47 -19.55
N THR A 134 3.80 -8.75 -20.65
CA THR A 134 5.13 -8.37 -21.12
C THR A 134 5.90 -7.54 -20.08
N LEU A 135 5.23 -6.59 -19.43
CA LEU A 135 5.85 -5.76 -18.38
C LEU A 135 6.29 -6.61 -17.18
N LEU A 136 5.41 -7.52 -16.72
CA LEU A 136 5.71 -8.39 -15.59
C LEU A 136 6.85 -9.37 -15.86
N GLU A 137 7.03 -9.81 -17.10
CA GLU A 137 8.10 -10.73 -17.49
C GLU A 137 9.47 -10.05 -17.57
N THR A 138 9.53 -8.71 -17.59
CA THR A 138 10.82 -8.02 -17.63
C THR A 138 11.61 -8.30 -16.35
N LYS A 139 12.88 -8.72 -16.51
CA LYS A 139 13.78 -8.98 -15.37
C LYS A 139 13.82 -7.80 -14.40
N TYR A 140 13.80 -6.60 -14.95
CA TYR A 140 13.85 -5.37 -14.16
C TYR A 140 12.63 -5.20 -13.22
N ILE A 141 11.44 -5.48 -13.70
CA ILE A 141 10.22 -5.46 -12.87
C ILE A 141 10.25 -6.58 -11.84
N GLN A 142 10.64 -7.79 -12.25
CA GLN A 142 10.73 -8.95 -11.35
C GLN A 142 11.72 -8.70 -10.20
N ASP A 143 12.92 -8.24 -10.51
CA ASP A 143 13.91 -7.92 -9.48
C ASP A 143 13.40 -6.84 -8.53
N ARG A 144 12.70 -5.84 -9.05
CA ARG A 144 12.14 -4.76 -8.24
C ARG A 144 11.02 -5.25 -7.32
N LEU A 145 10.08 -6.06 -7.83
CA LEU A 145 8.99 -6.61 -7.02
C LEU A 145 9.53 -7.50 -5.91
N ARG A 146 10.53 -8.33 -6.20
CA ARG A 146 11.20 -9.17 -5.19
C ARG A 146 11.77 -8.32 -4.06
N ILE A 147 12.48 -7.25 -4.39
CA ILE A 147 13.08 -6.35 -3.39
C ILE A 147 11.97 -5.62 -2.58
N ILE A 148 10.88 -5.21 -3.23
CA ILE A 148 9.72 -4.59 -2.55
C ILE A 148 9.05 -5.58 -1.60
N ASP A 149 8.87 -6.83 -2.02
CA ASP A 149 8.34 -7.89 -1.18
C ASP A 149 9.23 -8.15 0.04
N GLU A 150 10.56 -8.14 -0.15
CA GLU A 150 11.53 -8.24 0.95
C GLU A 150 11.38 -7.08 1.94
N ALA A 151 11.27 -5.84 1.45
CA ALA A 151 11.09 -4.66 2.30
C ALA A 151 9.82 -4.72 3.16
N TRP A 152 8.73 -5.27 2.61
CA TRP A 152 7.47 -5.46 3.33
C TRP A 152 7.41 -6.76 4.16
N GLY A 153 8.40 -7.64 4.02
CA GLY A 153 8.45 -8.92 4.72
C GLY A 153 7.67 -10.07 4.07
N LYS A 154 7.39 -10.02 2.77
CA LYS A 154 6.66 -11.05 2.01
C LYS A 154 7.53 -12.25 1.57
N VAL A 155 8.81 -12.28 1.86
CA VAL A 155 9.73 -13.30 1.33
C VAL A 155 9.27 -14.71 1.67
N ASP A 156 8.93 -15.50 0.66
CA ASP A 156 8.63 -16.91 0.78
C ASP A 156 9.91 -17.69 1.13
N GLY A 157 9.98 -18.18 2.37
CA GLY A 157 10.92 -19.23 2.78
C GLY A 157 12.39 -18.85 2.97
N ALA A 158 12.83 -17.65 2.64
CA ALA A 158 14.16 -17.19 3.00
C ALA A 158 14.14 -16.69 4.44
N SER A 159 14.99 -17.26 5.30
CA SER A 159 15.21 -16.76 6.64
C SER A 159 15.67 -15.31 6.59
N MET A 160 14.81 -14.39 7.02
CA MET A 160 15.32 -13.06 7.38
C MET A 160 16.31 -13.27 8.53
N PRO A 161 17.50 -12.63 8.49
CA PRO A 161 18.39 -12.66 9.62
C PRO A 161 17.65 -12.21 10.87
N ALA A 162 17.78 -12.93 11.97
CA ALA A 162 17.07 -12.65 13.21
C ALA A 162 17.41 -11.26 13.81
N ASP A 163 18.48 -10.65 13.35
CA ASP A 163 19.02 -9.38 13.83
C ASP A 163 18.71 -8.18 12.91
N ASP A 164 18.04 -8.42 11.80
CA ASP A 164 17.65 -7.32 10.94
C ASP A 164 16.39 -6.67 11.54
N ALA A 165 16.57 -5.49 12.12
CA ALA A 165 15.48 -4.57 12.44
C ALA A 165 14.80 -4.21 11.11
N SER A 166 14.03 -5.15 10.55
CA SER A 166 13.30 -4.93 9.32
C SER A 166 12.49 -3.68 9.53
N LEU A 167 12.64 -2.74 8.63
CA LEU A 167 12.06 -1.41 8.61
C LEU A 167 10.57 -1.35 8.96
N MET A 168 9.91 -2.49 9.09
CA MET A 168 8.47 -2.61 9.32
C MET A 168 8.10 -3.59 10.43
N ASN A 169 8.94 -3.73 11.45
CA ASN A 169 8.62 -4.54 12.62
C ASN A 169 7.70 -3.78 13.60
N CYS A 170 6.49 -3.46 13.18
CA CYS A 170 5.50 -2.71 13.93
C CYS A 170 4.10 -3.31 13.81
N PRO A 171 3.16 -2.95 14.70
CA PRO A 171 1.75 -3.30 14.58
C PRO A 171 1.20 -2.97 13.20
N THR A 172 0.32 -3.82 12.71
CA THR A 172 -0.22 -3.66 11.35
C THR A 172 -1.73 -3.86 11.35
N MET A 173 -2.44 -3.03 10.61
CA MET A 173 -3.88 -3.21 10.36
C MET A 173 -4.12 -3.41 8.86
N PHE A 174 -4.95 -4.40 8.54
CA PHE A 174 -5.46 -4.64 7.20
C PHE A 174 -6.93 -4.29 7.14
N ILE A 175 -7.31 -3.44 6.19
CA ILE A 175 -8.69 -3.09 5.88
C ILE A 175 -8.95 -3.57 4.46
N TYR A 176 -9.99 -4.39 4.27
CA TYR A 176 -10.27 -5.00 2.97
C TYR A 176 -11.73 -5.40 2.83
N SER A 177 -12.17 -5.70 1.62
CA SER A 177 -13.57 -6.03 1.32
C SER A 177 -13.70 -7.38 0.63
N GLU A 178 -14.75 -8.14 1.00
CA GLU A 178 -15.13 -9.36 0.30
C GLU A 178 -15.56 -9.10 -1.14
N ALA A 179 -16.09 -7.92 -1.42
CA ALA A 179 -16.52 -7.50 -2.76
C ALA A 179 -15.38 -6.95 -3.63
N ASP A 180 -14.14 -6.93 -3.15
CA ASP A 180 -12.99 -6.46 -3.94
C ASP A 180 -12.67 -7.49 -5.06
N VAL A 181 -12.81 -7.03 -6.30
CA VAL A 181 -12.56 -7.87 -7.50
C VAL A 181 -11.13 -7.77 -8.03
N LEU A 182 -10.31 -6.87 -7.47
CA LEU A 182 -8.92 -6.70 -7.85
C LEU A 182 -7.98 -7.45 -6.92
N ILE A 183 -8.17 -7.29 -5.62
CA ILE A 183 -7.32 -7.90 -4.59
C ILE A 183 -8.17 -8.87 -3.77
N SER A 184 -7.83 -10.15 -3.86
CA SER A 184 -8.54 -11.18 -3.14
C SER A 184 -8.38 -11.05 -1.61
N PRO A 185 -9.46 -11.11 -0.82
CA PRO A 185 -9.38 -11.20 0.63
C PRO A 185 -8.43 -12.29 1.12
N ARG A 186 -8.40 -13.45 0.43
CA ARG A 186 -7.52 -14.57 0.77
C ARG A 186 -6.03 -14.23 0.65
N GLU A 187 -5.66 -13.44 -0.36
CA GLU A 187 -4.28 -12.99 -0.54
C GLU A 187 -3.86 -12.06 0.60
N ILE A 188 -4.71 -11.08 0.95
CA ILE A 188 -4.49 -10.17 2.07
C ILE A 188 -4.37 -10.94 3.40
N GLU A 189 -5.30 -11.85 3.65
CA GLU A 189 -5.29 -12.66 4.87
C GLU A 189 -4.06 -13.59 4.98
N SER A 190 -3.62 -14.15 3.85
CA SER A 190 -2.39 -14.96 3.79
C SER A 190 -1.16 -14.12 4.11
N PHE A 191 -1.06 -12.94 3.52
CA PHE A 191 0.03 -12.01 3.81
C PHE A 191 0.00 -11.55 5.27
N ALA A 192 -1.17 -11.20 5.81
CA ALA A 192 -1.36 -10.79 7.20
C ALA A 192 -0.86 -11.86 8.19
N ARG A 193 -1.28 -13.12 8.00
CA ARG A 193 -0.83 -14.26 8.84
C ARG A 193 0.68 -14.49 8.73
N THR A 194 1.23 -14.39 7.53
CA THR A 194 2.68 -14.54 7.31
C THR A 194 3.45 -13.43 8.03
N ARG A 195 2.96 -12.20 7.94
CA ARG A 195 3.56 -11.04 8.60
C ARG A 195 3.52 -11.20 10.12
N GLU A 196 2.37 -11.55 10.70
CA GLU A 196 2.22 -11.79 12.14
C GLU A 196 3.21 -12.84 12.64
N LYS A 197 3.30 -13.98 11.93
CA LYS A 197 4.23 -15.06 12.26
C LYS A 197 5.69 -14.64 12.20
N LYS A 198 6.07 -13.82 11.19
CA LYS A 198 7.46 -13.39 10.98
C LYS A 198 7.89 -12.30 11.95
N THR A 199 7.02 -11.32 12.19
CA THR A 199 7.35 -10.16 13.02
C THR A 199 7.06 -10.36 14.50
N GLY A 200 6.18 -11.30 14.85
CA GLY A 200 5.65 -11.45 16.21
C GLY A 200 4.84 -10.24 16.70
N ARG A 201 4.47 -9.34 15.79
CA ARG A 201 3.72 -8.13 16.10
C ARG A 201 2.23 -8.33 15.86
N GLU A 202 1.42 -7.57 16.60
CA GLU A 202 -0.03 -7.58 16.45
C GLU A 202 -0.46 -7.24 15.03
N VAL A 203 -1.36 -8.05 14.49
CA VAL A 203 -2.02 -7.82 13.20
C VAL A 203 -3.53 -7.75 13.41
N LYS A 204 -4.11 -6.59 13.10
CA LYS A 204 -5.56 -6.35 13.13
C LYS A 204 -6.12 -6.49 11.72
N MET A 205 -7.16 -7.30 11.56
CA MET A 205 -7.87 -7.46 10.29
C MET A 205 -9.28 -6.89 10.39
N ARG A 206 -9.68 -6.06 9.43
CA ARG A 206 -11.00 -5.42 9.34
C ARG A 206 -11.58 -5.70 7.96
N LYS A 207 -12.43 -6.70 7.90
CA LYS A 207 -13.10 -7.14 6.67
C LYS A 207 -14.49 -6.52 6.57
N PHE A 208 -14.80 -5.97 5.41
CA PHE A 208 -16.09 -5.46 5.03
C PHE A 208 -16.74 -6.38 4.01
N ASP A 209 -18.05 -6.53 4.06
CA ASP A 209 -18.77 -7.42 3.14
C ASP A 209 -18.99 -6.76 1.78
N THR A 210 -19.09 -5.44 1.77
CA THR A 210 -19.37 -4.62 0.59
C THR A 210 -18.32 -3.52 0.44
N ALA A 211 -18.27 -2.90 -0.64
CA ALA A 211 -17.40 -1.87 -1.17
C ALA A 211 -16.43 -2.41 -2.21
N ALA A 212 -16.29 -1.67 -3.28
CA ALA A 212 -15.31 -1.95 -4.31
C ALA A 212 -13.88 -1.61 -3.84
N HIS A 213 -12.90 -1.99 -4.65
CA HIS A 213 -11.48 -1.78 -4.39
C HIS A 213 -11.16 -0.33 -4.02
N CYS A 214 -10.55 -0.09 -2.86
CA CYS A 214 -10.21 1.23 -2.31
C CYS A 214 -11.41 2.18 -2.14
N GLU A 215 -12.64 1.67 -2.03
CA GLU A 215 -13.84 2.47 -1.80
C GLU A 215 -14.44 2.29 -0.40
N ILE A 216 -13.84 1.48 0.45
CA ILE A 216 -14.33 1.21 1.82
C ILE A 216 -14.47 2.49 2.62
N GLY A 217 -13.46 3.37 2.58
CA GLY A 217 -13.50 4.65 3.29
C GLY A 217 -14.54 5.62 2.74
N ARG A 218 -15.07 5.42 1.52
CA ARG A 218 -16.20 6.17 0.97
C ARG A 218 -17.54 5.57 1.43
N ASP A 219 -17.68 4.26 1.31
CA ASP A 219 -18.96 3.57 1.47
C ASP A 219 -19.27 3.27 2.94
N HIS A 220 -18.24 3.10 3.78
CA HIS A 220 -18.33 2.78 5.20
C HIS A 220 -17.54 3.79 6.06
N TYR A 221 -17.65 5.08 5.74
CA TYR A 221 -16.81 6.13 6.32
C TYR A 221 -16.74 6.11 7.85
N VAL A 222 -17.89 5.98 8.53
CA VAL A 222 -17.97 6.08 10.00
C VAL A 222 -17.22 4.91 10.65
N GLU A 223 -17.46 3.69 10.18
CA GLU A 223 -16.83 2.48 10.71
C GLU A 223 -15.33 2.43 10.37
N TYR A 224 -14.99 2.76 9.13
CA TYR A 224 -13.59 2.86 8.69
C TYR A 224 -12.80 3.84 9.54
N LYS A 225 -13.34 5.04 9.75
CA LYS A 225 -12.73 6.07 10.60
C LYS A 225 -12.56 5.61 12.05
N ALA A 226 -13.55 4.89 12.60
CA ALA A 226 -13.46 4.33 13.95
C ALA A 226 -12.29 3.33 14.05
N HIS A 227 -12.16 2.41 13.09
CA HIS A 227 -11.05 1.46 13.07
C HIS A 227 -9.68 2.15 12.96
N VAL A 228 -9.56 3.18 12.11
CA VAL A 228 -8.32 3.98 11.99
C VAL A 228 -7.99 4.63 13.32
N ARG A 229 -8.96 5.31 13.94
CA ARG A 229 -8.76 5.98 15.24
C ARG A 229 -8.32 4.98 16.33
N ASP A 230 -9.02 3.86 16.45
CA ASP A 230 -8.72 2.85 17.47
C ASP A 230 -7.34 2.22 17.25
N PHE A 231 -6.90 2.11 16.00
CA PHE A 231 -5.54 1.66 15.68
C PHE A 231 -4.50 2.71 16.05
N VAL A 232 -4.74 3.99 15.74
CA VAL A 232 -3.85 5.11 16.13
C VAL A 232 -3.68 5.14 17.65
N SER A 233 -4.80 5.13 18.41
CA SER A 233 -4.76 5.11 19.88
C SER A 233 -3.98 3.92 20.42
N SER A 234 -4.17 2.72 19.86
CA SER A 234 -3.43 1.52 20.34
C SER A 234 -1.92 1.58 20.12
N ILE A 235 -1.43 2.54 19.35
CA ILE A 235 0.01 2.72 19.10
C ILE A 235 0.62 3.78 20.00
N PHE A 236 -0.14 4.82 20.33
CA PHE A 236 0.39 6.01 21.01
C PHE A 236 -0.09 6.17 22.46
N ASP A 237 -1.10 5.41 22.89
CA ASP A 237 -1.55 5.32 24.29
C ASP A 237 -0.79 4.22 25.06
#